data_d3a674942a9659b8ec886203dbe28ef1
#
_entry.id   d3a674942a9659b8ec886203dbe28ef1
#
_cell.length_a   1.000
_cell.length_b   1.000
_cell.length_c   1.000
_cell.angle_alpha   90.00
_cell.angle_beta   90.00
_cell.angle_gamma   90.00
#
_symmetry.space_group_name_H-M   'P 1'
#
loop_
_entity.id
_entity.type
_entity.pdbx_description
1 polymer ?
#
loop_
_entity_poly.entity_id
_entity_poly.type
_entity_poly.pdbx_seq_one_letter_code
_entity_poly.pdbx_strand_id
1 'polypeptide(L)'
;QIFSIGGDQDLAGGNAKKANRFKPVVIYLGPFKLEKGQTKSHTITLPNYVGSVRTMVVAGDAKTSAYGSIEKTSFVRKPVMVLASVPRKISQNERIMLPVTVFAMENQVKNVNVQLKTNNGVRIIGNATQNVSFSSPDEKVVYFNLEVGSATGIGKIEVIATSGKEKSTYAVEVDITNPNPVTNDYVDM
;
A
#
# COMPACT_ATOMS: atom_id res chain seq x y z
N GLN A 1 -2.02 3.56 -25.09
CA GLN A 1 -1.85 4.90 -24.52
C GLN A 1 -2.11 4.79 -23.02
N ILE A 2 -1.08 4.97 -22.23
CA ILE A 2 -1.19 4.97 -20.75
C ILE A 2 -1.44 6.42 -20.37
N PHE A 3 -2.62 6.72 -19.83
CA PHE A 3 -2.90 8.02 -19.23
C PHE A 3 -2.31 8.03 -17.82
N SER A 4 -1.28 8.83 -17.61
CA SER A 4 -0.75 9.17 -16.31
C SER A 4 -1.58 10.34 -15.76
N ILE A 5 -2.39 10.07 -14.73
CA ILE A 5 -3.07 11.13 -13.96
C ILE A 5 -2.29 11.27 -12.65
N GLY A 6 -1.59 12.38 -12.49
CA GLY A 6 -0.89 12.72 -11.26
C GLY A 6 0.07 13.85 -11.50
N GLY A 7 -0.34 15.05 -11.14
CA GLY A 7 0.51 16.21 -11.13
C GLY A 7 1.57 16.10 -10.06
N ASP A 8 2.73 15.69 -10.43
CA ASP A 8 4.02 16.02 -9.82
C ASP A 8 5.12 15.57 -10.79
N GLN A 9 5.17 16.21 -11.94
CA GLN A 9 6.33 16.06 -12.81
C GLN A 9 7.45 16.93 -12.25
N ASP A 10 8.51 16.25 -11.80
CA ASP A 10 9.75 16.86 -11.39
C ASP A 10 10.31 17.82 -12.44
N LEU A 11 10.43 19.06 -12.06
CA LEU A 11 11.26 20.05 -12.74
C LEU A 11 12.75 19.98 -12.33
N ALA A 12 13.16 18.93 -11.64
CA ALA A 12 14.55 18.70 -11.28
C ALA A 12 15.07 17.42 -11.93
N GLY A 13 15.87 17.56 -12.95
CA GLY A 13 16.58 16.47 -13.63
C GLY A 13 17.50 15.71 -12.66
N GLY A 14 17.06 14.58 -12.19
CA GLY A 14 17.84 13.62 -11.44
C GLY A 14 17.04 12.32 -11.32
N ASN A 15 17.64 11.21 -11.73
CA ASN A 15 17.09 9.85 -11.60
C ASN A 15 17.01 9.36 -10.13
N ALA A 16 16.50 10.19 -9.21
CA ALA A 16 16.23 9.78 -7.85
C ALA A 16 15.03 8.82 -7.86
N LYS A 17 15.25 7.56 -7.49
CA LYS A 17 14.16 6.60 -7.27
C LYS A 17 13.27 7.17 -6.18
N LYS A 18 12.01 7.46 -6.51
CA LYS A 18 11.00 7.85 -5.51
C LYS A 18 10.45 6.60 -4.83
N ALA A 19 10.16 6.74 -3.53
CA ALA A 19 9.51 5.68 -2.75
C ALA A 19 8.13 5.33 -3.34
N ASN A 20 7.88 4.04 -3.58
CA ASN A 20 6.61 3.55 -4.11
C ASN A 20 5.63 3.30 -2.96
N ARG A 21 4.75 4.26 -2.69
CA ARG A 21 3.83 4.23 -1.54
C ARG A 21 2.44 3.69 -1.87
N PHE A 22 1.96 3.91 -3.09
CA PHE A 22 0.61 3.56 -3.48
C PHE A 22 0.65 2.68 -4.72
N LYS A 23 0.10 1.49 -4.58
CA LYS A 23 -0.15 0.60 -5.72
C LYS A 23 -1.61 0.78 -6.11
N PRO A 24 -1.92 1.59 -7.14
CA PRO A 24 -3.28 1.73 -7.61
C PRO A 24 -3.79 0.38 -8.10
N VAL A 25 -5.01 0.01 -7.70
CA VAL A 25 -5.68 -1.19 -8.18
C VAL A 25 -6.51 -0.80 -9.40
N VAL A 26 -5.83 -0.63 -10.53
CA VAL A 26 -6.46 -0.39 -11.82
C VAL A 26 -6.02 -1.49 -12.77
N ILE A 27 -6.95 -2.31 -13.22
CA ILE A 27 -6.69 -3.45 -14.09
C ILE A 27 -7.62 -3.33 -15.28
N TYR A 28 -7.05 -3.35 -16.47
CA TYR A 28 -7.79 -3.41 -17.72
C TYR A 28 -7.65 -4.79 -18.35
N LEU A 29 -8.75 -5.38 -18.76
CA LEU A 29 -8.81 -6.65 -19.45
C LEU A 29 -9.65 -6.48 -20.72
N GLY A 30 -9.10 -6.86 -21.85
CA GLY A 30 -9.81 -6.82 -23.13
C GLY A 30 -8.99 -6.20 -24.27
N PRO A 31 -9.61 -6.00 -25.45
CA PRO A 31 -10.95 -6.46 -25.81
C PRO A 31 -11.05 -7.99 -26.02
N PHE A 32 -12.24 -8.54 -25.76
CA PHE A 32 -12.52 -9.96 -25.98
C PHE A 32 -13.65 -10.12 -26.98
N LYS A 33 -13.54 -11.10 -27.88
CA LYS A 33 -14.68 -11.56 -28.66
C LYS A 33 -15.48 -12.58 -27.86
N LEU A 34 -16.79 -12.48 -27.94
CA LEU A 34 -17.73 -13.39 -27.32
C LEU A 34 -18.79 -13.76 -28.35
N GLU A 35 -18.94 -15.04 -28.63
CA GLU A 35 -19.95 -15.54 -29.59
C GLU A 35 -21.27 -15.80 -28.86
N LYS A 36 -22.36 -15.92 -29.64
CA LYS A 36 -23.68 -16.18 -29.08
C LYS A 36 -23.69 -17.44 -28.20
N GLY A 37 -24.16 -17.31 -26.98
CA GLY A 37 -24.24 -18.40 -26.01
C GLY A 37 -22.93 -18.73 -25.29
N GLN A 38 -21.84 -18.03 -25.57
CA GLN A 38 -20.57 -18.23 -24.88
C GLN A 38 -20.50 -17.46 -23.56
N THR A 39 -19.81 -18.05 -22.61
CA THR A 39 -19.42 -17.41 -21.35
C THR A 39 -17.90 -17.42 -21.24
N LYS A 40 -17.33 -16.32 -20.82
CA LYS A 40 -15.89 -16.18 -20.58
C LYS A 40 -15.62 -15.72 -19.16
N SER A 41 -14.80 -16.46 -18.43
CA SER A 41 -14.41 -16.13 -17.06
C SER A 41 -12.97 -15.63 -17.02
N HIS A 42 -12.73 -14.60 -16.20
CA HIS A 42 -11.41 -14.03 -15.99
C HIS A 42 -11.12 -14.02 -14.50
N THR A 43 -9.95 -14.53 -14.14
CA THR A 43 -9.47 -14.48 -12.76
C THR A 43 -8.49 -13.32 -12.63
N ILE A 44 -8.72 -12.47 -11.64
CA ILE A 44 -7.89 -11.31 -11.34
C ILE A 44 -7.32 -11.48 -9.94
N THR A 45 -6.01 -11.41 -9.81
CA THR A 45 -5.35 -11.39 -8.51
C THR A 45 -5.18 -9.95 -8.06
N LEU A 46 -5.85 -9.59 -6.98
CA LEU A 46 -5.72 -8.27 -6.37
C LEU A 46 -4.46 -8.24 -5.49
N PRO A 47 -3.71 -7.11 -5.48
CA PRO A 47 -2.66 -6.89 -4.49
C PRO A 47 -3.27 -6.83 -3.08
N ASN A 48 -2.44 -6.74 -2.05
CA ASN A 48 -2.93 -6.52 -0.69
C ASN A 48 -3.63 -5.16 -0.61
N TYR A 49 -4.93 -5.18 -0.73
CA TYR A 49 -5.80 -4.00 -0.79
C TYR A 49 -6.98 -4.18 0.16
N VAL A 50 -7.37 -3.10 0.78
CA VAL A 50 -8.49 -2.99 1.70
C VAL A 50 -9.44 -1.93 1.19
N GLY A 51 -10.67 -2.29 0.94
CA GLY A 51 -11.67 -1.35 0.45
C GLY A 51 -12.70 -2.00 -0.45
N SER A 52 -13.04 -1.37 -1.54
CA SER A 52 -13.95 -1.91 -2.55
C SER A 52 -13.36 -1.77 -3.95
N VAL A 53 -13.63 -2.75 -4.79
CA VAL A 53 -13.27 -2.74 -6.21
C VAL A 53 -14.55 -2.58 -7.02
N ARG A 54 -14.56 -1.59 -7.91
CA ARG A 54 -15.61 -1.42 -8.92
C ARG A 54 -15.20 -2.13 -10.20
N THR A 55 -15.92 -3.17 -10.55
CA THR A 55 -15.77 -3.85 -11.83
C THR A 55 -16.74 -3.24 -12.83
N MET A 56 -16.23 -2.80 -13.96
CA MET A 56 -17.03 -2.23 -15.07
C MET A 56 -16.83 -3.12 -16.28
N VAL A 57 -17.94 -3.48 -16.93
CA VAL A 57 -17.94 -4.25 -18.18
C VAL A 57 -18.67 -3.45 -19.22
N VAL A 58 -18.03 -3.28 -20.37
CA VAL A 58 -18.63 -2.64 -21.56
C VAL A 58 -18.64 -3.66 -22.68
N ALA A 59 -19.78 -3.83 -23.31
CA ALA A 59 -19.95 -4.70 -24.47
C ALA A 59 -20.54 -3.92 -25.64
N GLY A 60 -20.14 -4.26 -26.85
CA GLY A 60 -20.66 -3.65 -28.06
C GLY A 60 -20.65 -4.65 -29.23
N ASP A 61 -21.67 -4.55 -30.10
CA ASP A 61 -21.75 -5.27 -31.37
C ASP A 61 -21.74 -4.27 -32.52
N ALA A 62 -20.66 -4.30 -33.29
CA ALA A 62 -20.53 -3.38 -34.46
C ALA A 62 -21.52 -3.66 -35.58
N LYS A 63 -22.07 -4.89 -35.68
CA LYS A 63 -23.05 -5.24 -36.74
C LYS A 63 -24.43 -4.67 -36.48
N THR A 64 -24.86 -4.67 -35.23
CA THR A 64 -26.17 -4.19 -34.81
C THR A 64 -26.14 -2.79 -34.23
N SER A 65 -24.94 -2.20 -34.07
CA SER A 65 -24.70 -0.95 -33.36
C SER A 65 -25.25 -0.95 -31.92
N ALA A 66 -25.41 -2.13 -31.35
CA ALA A 66 -25.85 -2.30 -29.98
C ALA A 66 -24.67 -2.17 -29.01
N TYR A 67 -24.89 -1.51 -27.89
CA TYR A 67 -23.89 -1.42 -26.81
C TYR A 67 -24.57 -1.47 -25.45
N GLY A 68 -23.81 -1.85 -24.45
CA GLY A 68 -24.27 -1.89 -23.07
C GLY A 68 -23.11 -1.86 -22.10
N SER A 69 -23.40 -1.45 -20.90
CA SER A 69 -22.44 -1.47 -19.80
C SER A 69 -23.11 -1.91 -18.52
N ILE A 70 -22.34 -2.51 -17.65
CA ILE A 70 -22.74 -2.86 -16.29
C ILE A 70 -21.58 -2.61 -15.34
N GLU A 71 -21.87 -2.22 -14.11
CA GLU A 71 -20.89 -2.10 -13.05
C GLU A 71 -21.33 -2.83 -11.80
N LYS A 72 -20.34 -3.32 -11.05
CA LYS A 72 -20.56 -3.95 -9.75
C LYS A 72 -19.44 -3.58 -8.80
N THR A 73 -19.81 -3.12 -7.62
CA THR A 73 -18.86 -2.90 -6.52
C THR A 73 -18.80 -4.14 -5.63
N SER A 74 -17.59 -4.61 -5.37
CA SER A 74 -17.32 -5.74 -4.48
C SER A 74 -16.37 -5.32 -3.38
N PHE A 75 -16.70 -5.65 -2.13
CA PHE A 75 -15.81 -5.37 -1.00
C PHE A 75 -14.63 -6.34 -1.00
N VAL A 76 -13.44 -5.79 -0.75
CA VAL A 76 -12.18 -6.54 -0.63
C VAL A 76 -11.70 -6.40 0.81
N ARG A 77 -11.78 -7.48 1.57
CA ARG A 77 -11.34 -7.54 2.97
C ARG A 77 -10.93 -8.95 3.34
N LYS A 78 -10.03 -9.04 4.31
CA LYS A 78 -9.59 -10.30 4.92
C LYS A 78 -10.06 -10.34 6.38
N PRO A 79 -10.15 -11.52 7.01
CA PRO A 79 -10.48 -11.62 8.44
C PRO A 79 -9.55 -10.80 9.34
N VAL A 80 -8.25 -10.78 9.02
CA VAL A 80 -7.24 -9.93 9.65
C VAL A 80 -6.68 -8.95 8.63
N MET A 81 -6.53 -7.69 9.02
CA MET A 81 -5.90 -6.67 8.20
C MET A 81 -5.02 -5.77 9.04
N VAL A 82 -4.01 -5.16 8.41
CA VAL A 82 -3.07 -4.27 9.07
C VAL A 82 -2.72 -3.11 8.15
N LEU A 83 -2.64 -1.92 8.73
CA LEU A 83 -2.19 -0.69 8.07
C LEU A 83 -1.19 0.02 8.98
N ALA A 84 -0.14 0.60 8.40
CA ALA A 84 0.79 1.46 9.12
C ALA A 84 0.72 2.89 8.59
N SER A 85 0.63 3.86 9.49
CA SER A 85 0.65 5.28 9.13
C SER A 85 2.08 5.79 9.12
N VAL A 86 2.71 5.75 7.95
CA VAL A 86 4.11 6.15 7.75
C VAL A 86 4.16 7.55 7.13
N PRO A 87 4.97 8.49 7.65
CA PRO A 87 5.21 9.79 7.02
C PRO A 87 5.74 9.62 5.58
N ARG A 88 5.52 10.61 4.72
CA ARG A 88 6.02 10.56 3.33
C ARG A 88 7.53 10.64 3.26
N LYS A 89 8.12 11.42 4.15
CA LYS A 89 9.55 11.63 4.30
C LYS A 89 9.91 11.55 5.76
N ILE A 90 11.05 11.02 6.07
CA ILE A 90 11.65 11.02 7.41
C ILE A 90 13.07 11.54 7.29
N SER A 91 13.54 12.20 8.34
CA SER A 91 14.87 12.78 8.38
C SER A 91 15.90 11.74 8.87
N GLN A 92 17.13 11.94 8.45
CA GLN A 92 18.27 11.22 9.03
C GLN A 92 18.31 11.45 10.55
N ASN A 93 18.71 10.40 11.30
CA ASN A 93 18.85 10.42 12.75
C ASN A 93 17.56 10.75 13.53
N GLU A 94 16.41 10.67 12.87
CA GLU A 94 15.10 10.90 13.49
C GLU A 94 14.63 9.65 14.23
N ARG A 95 13.92 9.86 15.34
CA ARG A 95 13.16 8.82 16.04
C ARG A 95 11.69 9.05 15.82
N ILE A 96 11.01 8.04 15.34
CA ILE A 96 9.58 8.11 15.04
C ILE A 96 8.83 7.01 15.78
N MET A 97 7.63 7.33 16.25
CA MET A 97 6.67 6.37 16.75
C MET A 97 5.70 6.02 15.63
N LEU A 98 5.78 4.77 15.16
CA LEU A 98 4.96 4.27 14.06
C LEU A 98 3.64 3.71 14.60
N PRO A 99 2.49 4.35 14.31
CA PRO A 99 1.19 3.77 14.61
C PRO A 99 0.83 2.71 13.56
N VAL A 100 0.41 1.56 14.06
CA VAL A 100 -0.05 0.42 13.25
C VAL A 100 -1.46 0.07 13.69
N THR A 101 -2.41 0.21 12.79
CA THR A 101 -3.80 -0.17 13.01
C THR A 101 -4.01 -1.62 12.60
N VAL A 102 -4.53 -2.42 13.52
CA VAL A 102 -4.85 -3.83 13.35
C VAL A 102 -6.37 -3.98 13.35
N PHE A 103 -6.91 -4.61 12.32
CA PHE A 103 -8.34 -4.84 12.15
C PHE A 103 -8.64 -6.32 12.31
N ALA A 104 -9.50 -6.66 13.24
CA ALA A 104 -10.18 -7.95 13.34
C ALA A 104 -11.57 -7.79 12.70
N MET A 105 -11.77 -8.34 11.51
CA MET A 105 -13.01 -8.16 10.73
C MET A 105 -14.04 -9.24 10.98
N GLU A 106 -13.65 -10.33 11.65
CA GLU A 106 -14.49 -11.50 11.90
C GLU A 106 -14.35 -11.98 13.36
N ASN A 107 -15.42 -12.57 13.90
CA ASN A 107 -15.47 -13.05 15.29
C ASN A 107 -14.43 -14.12 15.62
N GLN A 108 -13.93 -14.85 14.65
CA GLN A 108 -12.91 -15.89 14.82
C GLN A 108 -11.52 -15.32 15.10
N VAL A 109 -11.29 -14.04 14.79
CA VAL A 109 -10.02 -13.37 15.03
C VAL A 109 -9.99 -12.89 16.48
N LYS A 110 -9.29 -13.63 17.36
CA LYS A 110 -9.21 -13.31 18.79
C LYS A 110 -7.85 -12.78 19.20
N ASN A 111 -6.77 -13.36 18.69
CA ASN A 111 -5.41 -12.95 18.99
C ASN A 111 -4.65 -12.71 17.69
N VAL A 112 -4.08 -11.54 17.56
CA VAL A 112 -3.29 -11.14 16.39
C VAL A 112 -1.86 -10.86 16.84
N ASN A 113 -0.91 -11.58 16.26
CA ASN A 113 0.51 -11.30 16.40
C ASN A 113 0.91 -10.31 15.31
N VAL A 114 1.45 -9.17 15.69
CA VAL A 114 1.88 -8.08 14.82
C VAL A 114 3.39 -8.00 14.83
N GLN A 115 4.03 -8.31 13.71
CA GLN A 115 5.49 -8.26 13.54
C GLN A 115 5.87 -7.11 12.61
N LEU A 116 6.82 -6.30 13.03
CA LEU A 116 7.42 -5.25 12.23
C LEU A 116 8.77 -5.71 11.68
N LYS A 117 9.02 -5.42 10.40
CA LYS A 117 10.32 -5.59 9.74
C LYS A 117 10.71 -4.31 9.06
N THR A 118 11.99 -3.97 9.12
CA THR A 118 12.56 -2.78 8.48
C THR A 118 13.86 -3.11 7.79
N ASN A 119 14.27 -2.27 6.83
CA ASN A 119 15.58 -2.35 6.19
C ASN A 119 16.05 -0.95 5.74
N ASN A 120 17.23 -0.90 5.12
CA ASN A 120 17.79 0.30 4.48
C ASN A 120 17.77 1.55 5.37
N GLY A 121 18.44 1.48 6.50
CA GLY A 121 18.65 2.64 7.36
C GLY A 121 17.52 2.92 8.36
N VAL A 122 16.48 2.09 8.44
CA VAL A 122 15.46 2.17 9.48
C VAL A 122 15.63 1.01 10.45
N ARG A 123 15.80 1.31 11.73
CA ARG A 123 16.00 0.32 12.80
C ARG A 123 14.82 0.35 13.79
N ILE A 124 14.41 -0.82 14.26
CA ILE A 124 13.40 -0.96 15.30
C ILE A 124 14.05 -0.79 16.69
N ILE A 125 13.46 0.04 17.54
CA ILE A 125 13.87 0.21 18.93
C ILE A 125 12.89 -0.57 19.81
N GLY A 126 13.43 -1.53 20.59
CA GLY A 126 12.63 -2.39 21.45
C GLY A 126 12.04 -3.60 20.72
N ASN A 127 10.81 -3.98 21.07
CA ASN A 127 10.18 -5.19 20.55
C ASN A 127 9.66 -5.00 19.13
N ALA A 128 10.11 -5.87 18.22
CA ALA A 128 9.62 -5.94 16.84
C ALA A 128 8.27 -6.67 16.71
N THR A 129 7.75 -7.23 17.80
CA THR A 129 6.53 -8.03 17.80
C THR A 129 5.63 -7.59 18.96
N GLN A 130 4.34 -7.46 18.68
CA GLN A 130 3.30 -7.17 19.68
C GLN A 130 2.10 -8.10 19.46
N ASN A 131 1.41 -8.45 20.55
CA ASN A 131 0.18 -9.24 20.51
C ASN A 131 -1.02 -8.36 20.85
N VAL A 132 -2.07 -8.49 20.07
CA VAL A 132 -3.33 -7.74 20.22
C VAL A 132 -4.48 -8.72 20.35
N SER A 133 -5.28 -8.57 21.40
CA SER A 133 -6.44 -9.42 21.63
C SER A 133 -7.74 -8.68 21.31
N PHE A 134 -8.69 -9.40 20.71
CA PHE A 134 -10.02 -8.89 20.34
C PHE A 134 -11.11 -9.77 20.97
N SER A 135 -12.10 -9.17 21.57
CA SER A 135 -13.31 -9.83 22.07
C SER A 135 -14.38 -9.99 20.98
N SER A 136 -14.45 -9.03 20.07
CA SER A 136 -15.36 -8.91 18.93
C SER A 136 -14.63 -8.29 17.74
N PRO A 137 -15.21 -8.28 16.52
CA PRO A 137 -14.68 -7.49 15.42
C PRO A 137 -14.50 -6.03 15.82
N ASP A 138 -13.28 -5.54 15.68
CA ASP A 138 -12.88 -4.21 16.14
C ASP A 138 -11.54 -3.81 15.50
N GLU A 139 -11.11 -2.57 15.73
CA GLU A 139 -9.79 -2.07 15.37
C GLU A 139 -9.00 -1.63 16.61
N LYS A 140 -7.70 -1.87 16.61
CA LYS A 140 -6.79 -1.45 17.67
C LYS A 140 -5.50 -0.91 17.08
N VAL A 141 -4.94 0.11 17.73
CA VAL A 141 -3.67 0.70 17.34
C VAL A 141 -2.57 0.21 18.28
N VAL A 142 -1.46 -0.24 17.69
CA VAL A 142 -0.21 -0.54 18.39
C VAL A 142 0.88 0.37 17.86
N TYR A 143 1.90 0.63 18.69
CA TYR A 143 2.96 1.57 18.37
C TYR A 143 4.32 0.89 18.39
N PHE A 144 5.12 1.17 17.35
CA PHE A 144 6.51 0.73 17.27
C PHE A 144 7.44 1.94 17.23
N ASN A 145 8.53 1.89 17.99
CA ASN A 145 9.54 2.93 17.94
C ASN A 145 10.60 2.57 16.89
N LEU A 146 10.90 3.52 16.04
CA LEU A 146 11.88 3.41 14.98
C LEU A 146 12.95 4.48 15.13
N GLU A 147 14.17 4.15 14.73
CA GLU A 147 15.28 5.08 14.59
C GLU A 147 15.81 5.04 13.16
N VAL A 148 15.97 6.20 12.59
CA VAL A 148 16.49 6.37 11.24
C VAL A 148 18.00 6.58 11.31
N GLY A 149 18.74 5.86 10.47
CA GLY A 149 20.20 6.03 10.38
C GLY A 149 20.62 7.32 9.68
N SER A 150 21.93 7.49 9.52
CA SER A 150 22.52 8.69 8.90
C SER A 150 22.57 8.66 7.36
N ALA A 151 22.20 7.57 6.71
CA ALA A 151 22.20 7.46 5.26
C ALA A 151 20.87 7.96 4.67
N THR A 152 20.95 8.71 3.56
CA THR A 152 19.78 9.05 2.74
C THR A 152 19.41 7.90 1.81
N GLY A 153 18.16 7.84 1.36
CA GLY A 153 17.71 6.85 0.41
C GLY A 153 16.27 6.40 0.68
N ILE A 154 15.94 5.19 0.24
CA ILE A 154 14.61 4.60 0.42
C ILE A 154 14.66 3.56 1.52
N GLY A 155 14.01 3.84 2.64
CA GLY A 155 13.73 2.88 3.70
C GLY A 155 12.51 2.03 3.36
N LYS A 156 12.46 0.79 3.86
CA LYS A 156 11.31 -0.10 3.71
C LYS A 156 10.81 -0.53 5.07
N ILE A 157 9.50 -0.41 5.25
CA ILE A 157 8.78 -0.82 6.46
C ILE A 157 7.76 -1.86 6.05
N GLU A 158 7.79 -3.03 6.68
CA GLU A 158 6.84 -4.11 6.46
C GLU A 158 6.21 -4.52 7.78
N VAL A 159 4.88 -4.52 7.83
CA VAL A 159 4.10 -4.99 8.97
C VAL A 159 3.38 -6.25 8.59
N ILE A 160 3.50 -7.28 9.40
CA ILE A 160 2.86 -8.58 9.21
C ILE A 160 1.96 -8.84 10.40
N ALA A 161 0.66 -9.04 10.15
CA ALA A 161 -0.30 -9.44 11.15
C ALA A 161 -0.76 -10.88 10.89
N THR A 162 -0.73 -11.73 11.93
CA THR A 162 -1.13 -13.12 11.83
C THR A 162 -2.13 -13.50 12.93
N SER A 163 -3.16 -14.27 12.60
CA SER A 163 -4.11 -14.84 13.53
C SER A 163 -4.53 -16.23 13.05
N GLY A 164 -4.04 -17.29 13.72
CA GLY A 164 -4.22 -18.65 13.25
C GLY A 164 -3.65 -18.85 11.84
N LYS A 165 -4.53 -19.17 10.87
CA LYS A 165 -4.16 -19.35 9.46
C LYS A 165 -4.20 -18.04 8.65
N GLU A 166 -4.79 -17.00 9.21
CA GLU A 166 -4.99 -15.72 8.55
C GLU A 166 -3.72 -14.87 8.64
N LYS A 167 -3.37 -14.25 7.52
CA LYS A 167 -2.20 -13.38 7.41
C LYS A 167 -2.50 -12.15 6.55
N SER A 168 -2.09 -11.01 7.07
CA SER A 168 -2.09 -9.75 6.34
C SER A 168 -0.69 -9.12 6.38
N THR A 169 -0.26 -8.53 5.29
CA THR A 169 1.03 -7.85 5.19
C THR A 169 0.83 -6.48 4.60
N TYR A 170 1.40 -5.47 5.21
CA TYR A 170 1.46 -4.11 4.70
C TYR A 170 2.92 -3.71 4.55
N ALA A 171 3.32 -3.35 3.33
CA ALA A 171 4.69 -2.91 3.04
C ALA A 171 4.64 -1.53 2.38
N VAL A 172 5.49 -0.63 2.85
CA VAL A 172 5.60 0.74 2.36
C VAL A 172 7.05 1.16 2.30
N GLU A 173 7.37 1.95 1.29
CA GLU A 173 8.65 2.63 1.16
C GLU A 173 8.53 4.07 1.65
N VAL A 174 9.60 4.59 2.23
CA VAL A 174 9.69 5.95 2.76
C VAL A 174 11.01 6.58 2.35
N ASP A 175 10.94 7.86 1.93
CA ASP A 175 12.14 8.61 1.59
C ASP A 175 12.84 9.08 2.86
N ILE A 176 14.12 8.70 3.02
CA ILE A 176 15.01 9.20 4.07
C ILE A 176 15.80 10.38 3.46
N THR A 177 15.55 11.56 3.96
CA THR A 177 16.13 12.80 3.42
C THR A 177 17.00 13.51 4.44
N ASN A 178 17.95 14.31 3.94
CA ASN A 178 18.66 15.25 4.80
C ASN A 178 17.73 16.46 5.06
N PRO A 179 17.44 16.80 6.32
CA PRO A 179 16.60 17.95 6.66
C PRO A 179 17.30 19.30 6.41
N ASN A 180 18.63 19.31 6.30
CA ASN A 180 19.40 20.53 6.11
C ASN A 180 19.31 21.01 4.65
N PRO A 181 19.00 22.30 4.41
CA PRO A 181 19.05 22.86 3.06
C PRO A 181 20.50 22.85 2.54
N VAL A 182 20.66 22.66 1.24
CA VAL A 182 21.94 22.85 0.57
C VAL A 182 22.16 24.34 0.46
N THR A 183 23.19 24.89 1.14
CA THR A 183 23.66 26.26 0.95
C THR A 183 24.77 26.27 -0.09
N ASN A 184 24.60 27.05 -1.14
CA ASN A 184 25.65 27.33 -2.11
C ASN A 184 26.27 28.68 -1.75
N ASP A 185 27.48 28.67 -1.21
CA ASP A 185 28.27 29.90 -1.01
C ASP A 185 28.98 30.25 -2.33
N TYR A 186 28.56 31.32 -2.95
CA TYR A 186 29.30 31.89 -4.08
C TYR A 186 30.41 32.77 -3.51
N VAL A 187 31.65 32.37 -3.75
CA VAL A 187 32.81 33.21 -3.48
C VAL A 187 33.09 33.98 -4.77
N ASP A 188 32.79 35.27 -4.78
CA ASP A 188 33.25 36.18 -5.84
C ASP A 188 34.78 36.31 -5.75
N MET A 189 35.46 35.88 -6.80
CA MET A 189 36.91 36.11 -7.00
C MET A 189 37.15 37.36 -7.78
#